data_81a465b4073691c53571011eca0088f5
#
_entry.id   81a465b4073691c53571011eca0088f5
#
_cell.length_a   1.000
_cell.length_b   1.000
_cell.length_c   1.000
_cell.angle_alpha   90.00
_cell.angle_beta   90.00
_cell.angle_gamma   90.00
#
_symmetry.space_group_name_H-M   'P 1'
#
loop_
_entity.id
_entity.type
_entity.pdbx_description
1 polymer ?
#
loop_
_entity_poly.entity_id
_entity_poly.type
_entity_poly.pdbx_seq_one_letter_code
_entity_poly.pdbx_strand_id
1 'polypeptide(L)'
;VTAKTTRILITGAHGQLGQALLANLPWLPEFSPSRLRMKIPEVSLVPGSAVAPGSAIEIVALGHQQLDLTSADLSERLSEINADVIINCAAYNAVDAAEQDMAAAMALNAEAPERLAIWCRQRGAWLIHISSDYVFGNVFGNVFGNVFGNVFGKDLGNALGNVSGNAAANMLGNAPRALTESDVCEPLSLYGQSKLAGEQRLLKANPGALVLRTSWLYSRFGSNFVLTMRRLLTERPELKVVADQIGTPTWAEALARLIWQLLIWFHLKPEKSAVLSGCFHYAATGQCSWYLFTQEIAEQIAKQQCNSAPSSQAAVPLQTASPSQATLHSPANPAPITPGCRITPVSTAEYGALLNRAQAPRPAYSALDSSALKDAMAAMPSAFRCYLPKDYPSPIWLSWQAQLALMLSGLGAPSLD
;
A
#
# COMPACT_ATOMS: atom_id res chain seq x y z
N VAL A 1 -15.05 -35.11 11.83
CA VAL A 1 -13.95 -34.41 11.15
C VAL A 1 -13.68 -33.17 11.97
N THR A 2 -12.54 -33.14 12.65
CA THR A 2 -12.10 -31.95 13.39
C THR A 2 -11.84 -30.81 12.39
N ALA A 3 -12.48 -29.68 12.58
CA ALA A 3 -12.29 -28.52 11.74
C ALA A 3 -10.82 -28.09 11.72
N LYS A 4 -10.25 -27.99 10.53
CA LYS A 4 -8.86 -27.57 10.36
C LYS A 4 -8.76 -26.07 10.65
N THR A 5 -7.91 -25.67 11.59
CA THR A 5 -7.53 -24.27 11.79
C THR A 5 -6.52 -23.86 10.74
N THR A 6 -6.79 -22.80 9.96
CA THR A 6 -5.82 -22.20 9.04
C THR A 6 -5.02 -21.14 9.79
N ARG A 7 -3.70 -21.31 9.85
CA ARG A 7 -2.81 -20.35 10.50
C ARG A 7 -2.12 -19.46 9.47
N ILE A 8 -2.28 -18.15 9.64
CA ILE A 8 -1.73 -17.11 8.76
C ILE A 8 -0.64 -16.36 9.53
N LEU A 9 0.57 -16.36 8.99
CA LEU A 9 1.67 -15.52 9.48
C LEU A 9 1.75 -14.24 8.66
N ILE A 10 1.72 -13.09 9.32
CA ILE A 10 2.01 -11.78 8.73
C ILE A 10 3.36 -11.32 9.25
N THR A 11 4.37 -11.22 8.37
CA THR A 11 5.66 -10.62 8.71
C THR A 11 5.64 -9.11 8.40
N GLY A 12 6.51 -8.34 9.07
CA GLY A 12 6.49 -6.88 8.90
C GLY A 12 5.19 -6.23 9.41
N ALA A 13 4.57 -6.82 10.45
CA ALA A 13 3.26 -6.45 10.97
C ALA A 13 3.15 -4.97 11.42
N HIS A 14 4.27 -4.34 11.79
CA HIS A 14 4.32 -2.93 12.21
C HIS A 14 4.47 -1.96 11.02
N GLY A 15 4.68 -2.46 9.80
CA GLY A 15 4.71 -1.65 8.58
C GLY A 15 3.30 -1.21 8.13
N GLN A 16 3.22 -0.31 7.15
CA GLN A 16 1.95 0.22 6.64
C GLN A 16 0.96 -0.89 6.24
N LEU A 17 1.39 -1.83 5.42
CA LEU A 17 0.53 -2.91 4.94
C LEU A 17 0.20 -3.92 6.04
N GLY A 18 1.17 -4.25 6.91
CA GLY A 18 0.92 -5.14 8.04
C GLY A 18 -0.18 -4.60 8.96
N GLN A 19 -0.10 -3.32 9.31
CA GLN A 19 -1.14 -2.65 10.11
C GLN A 19 -2.48 -2.55 9.35
N ALA A 20 -2.45 -2.28 8.03
CA ALA A 20 -3.65 -2.24 7.21
C ALA A 20 -4.34 -3.61 7.13
N LEU A 21 -3.57 -4.71 7.04
CA LEU A 21 -4.11 -6.08 7.11
C LEU A 21 -4.84 -6.32 8.43
N LEU A 22 -4.22 -5.96 9.54
CA LEU A 22 -4.82 -6.13 10.86
C LEU A 22 -6.08 -5.27 11.07
N ALA A 23 -6.07 -4.03 10.58
CA ALA A 23 -7.20 -3.11 10.68
C ALA A 23 -8.40 -3.49 9.77
N ASN A 24 -8.21 -4.33 8.76
CA ASN A 24 -9.27 -4.74 7.83
C ASN A 24 -9.82 -6.15 8.10
N LEU A 25 -9.48 -6.79 9.22
CA LEU A 25 -9.99 -8.11 9.62
C LEU A 25 -11.52 -8.17 9.74
N PRO A 26 -12.22 -7.19 10.32
CA PRO A 26 -13.67 -7.22 10.52
C PRO A 26 -14.50 -7.22 9.23
N TRP A 27 -13.91 -6.86 8.09
CA TRP A 27 -14.60 -6.80 6.79
C TRP A 27 -14.81 -8.14 6.09
N LEU A 28 -14.45 -9.22 6.73
CA LEU A 28 -14.67 -10.57 6.21
C LEU A 28 -15.99 -11.11 6.78
N PRO A 29 -17.11 -11.13 6.03
CA PRO A 29 -18.43 -11.52 6.56
C PRO A 29 -18.49 -12.94 7.11
N GLU A 30 -17.60 -13.84 6.65
CA GLU A 30 -17.47 -15.20 7.17
C GLU A 30 -16.58 -15.31 8.39
N PHE A 31 -15.83 -14.26 8.68
CA PHE A 31 -14.96 -14.16 9.83
C PHE A 31 -15.67 -13.38 10.91
N SER A 32 -16.74 -14.00 11.44
CA SER A 32 -17.33 -13.47 12.66
C SER A 32 -16.24 -13.37 13.73
N PRO A 33 -16.16 -12.23 14.44
CA PRO A 33 -15.13 -12.00 15.46
C PRO A 33 -14.95 -13.14 16.50
N SER A 34 -15.93 -13.97 16.79
CA SER A 34 -15.80 -15.10 17.74
C SER A 34 -14.91 -16.26 17.25
N ARG A 35 -14.37 -16.20 16.04
CA ARG A 35 -13.59 -17.27 15.41
C ARG A 35 -12.14 -16.89 15.06
N LEU A 36 -11.76 -15.64 15.26
CA LEU A 36 -10.42 -15.15 15.04
C LEU A 36 -9.61 -15.31 16.35
N ARG A 37 -8.59 -16.16 16.33
CA ARG A 37 -7.60 -16.20 17.42
C ARG A 37 -6.37 -15.44 16.98
N MET A 38 -6.12 -14.29 17.63
CA MET A 38 -4.89 -13.52 17.41
C MET A 38 -3.88 -13.87 18.50
N LYS A 39 -2.71 -14.35 18.10
CA LYS A 39 -1.53 -14.41 18.96
C LYS A 39 -0.60 -13.27 18.54
N ILE A 40 -0.71 -12.16 19.24
CA ILE A 40 0.26 -11.06 19.15
C ILE A 40 0.95 -11.02 20.52
N PRO A 41 2.24 -11.37 20.61
CA PRO A 41 2.97 -11.14 21.85
C PRO A 41 2.94 -9.63 22.17
N GLU A 42 2.37 -9.28 23.33
CA GLU A 42 2.36 -7.93 23.93
C GLU A 42 1.48 -6.83 23.30
N VAL A 43 0.49 -7.14 22.48
CA VAL A 43 -0.55 -6.15 22.14
C VAL A 43 -1.88 -6.58 22.76
N SER A 44 -2.44 -5.72 23.62
CA SER A 44 -3.74 -5.96 24.27
C SER A 44 -4.83 -6.20 23.25
N LEU A 45 -5.51 -7.32 23.39
CA LEU A 45 -6.58 -7.80 22.53
C LEU A 45 -7.88 -7.04 22.79
N VAL A 46 -8.60 -6.71 21.74
CA VAL A 46 -10.03 -6.36 21.80
C VAL A 46 -10.85 -7.66 21.85
N PRO A 47 -11.77 -7.86 22.80
CA PRO A 47 -12.55 -9.09 22.91
C PRO A 47 -13.67 -9.16 21.88
N GLY A 48 -13.85 -10.32 21.28
CA GLY A 48 -15.08 -10.71 20.63
C GLY A 48 -14.98 -11.08 19.16
N SER A 49 -14.91 -12.39 18.87
CA SER A 49 -14.99 -12.87 17.49
C SER A 49 -15.45 -14.33 17.36
N ALA A 50 -16.38 -14.60 16.45
CA ALA A 50 -16.96 -15.93 16.18
C ALA A 50 -16.68 -16.44 14.76
N VAL A 51 -16.32 -17.70 14.60
CA VAL A 51 -16.05 -18.44 13.34
C VAL A 51 -17.17 -19.45 13.04
N ALA A 52 -17.49 -19.77 11.73
CA ALA A 52 -18.51 -20.74 11.28
C ALA A 52 -18.33 -22.14 11.91
N PRO A 53 -19.38 -22.94 12.14
CA PRO A 53 -19.22 -24.25 12.71
C PRO A 53 -18.28 -25.05 11.82
N GLY A 54 -17.05 -25.25 12.28
CA GLY A 54 -16.12 -26.17 11.68
C GLY A 54 -14.75 -25.63 11.21
N SER A 55 -14.53 -24.33 10.99
CA SER A 55 -13.23 -23.78 10.55
C SER A 55 -12.77 -22.63 11.42
N ALA A 56 -11.51 -22.55 11.78
CA ALA A 56 -10.91 -21.46 12.53
C ALA A 56 -9.76 -20.83 11.74
N ILE A 57 -9.58 -19.50 11.83
CA ILE A 57 -8.38 -18.82 11.35
C ILE A 57 -7.62 -18.28 12.55
N GLU A 58 -6.35 -18.61 12.61
CA GLU A 58 -5.40 -18.06 13.57
C GLU A 58 -4.45 -17.12 12.85
N ILE A 59 -4.33 -15.86 13.31
CA ILE A 59 -3.39 -14.88 12.76
C ILE A 59 -2.25 -14.69 13.75
N VAL A 60 -1.03 -14.84 13.23
CA VAL A 60 0.21 -14.57 13.92
C VAL A 60 0.87 -13.40 13.20
N ALA A 61 0.88 -12.21 13.82
CA ALA A 61 1.42 -11.01 13.22
C ALA A 61 2.70 -10.59 13.97
N LEU A 62 3.84 -10.61 13.26
CA LEU A 62 5.15 -10.42 13.87
C LEU A 62 5.91 -9.27 13.16
N GLY A 63 6.46 -8.37 13.97
CA GLY A 63 7.42 -7.37 13.54
C GLY A 63 8.85 -7.90 13.58
N HIS A 64 9.82 -7.06 13.17
CA HIS A 64 11.24 -7.42 13.12
C HIS A 64 11.78 -7.94 14.46
N GLN A 65 11.40 -7.31 15.58
CA GLN A 65 11.89 -7.73 16.92
C GLN A 65 11.42 -9.13 17.34
N GLN A 66 10.25 -9.57 16.84
CA GLN A 66 9.68 -10.88 17.16
C GLN A 66 10.10 -11.97 16.17
N LEU A 67 10.35 -11.60 14.92
CA LEU A 67 10.81 -12.50 13.87
C LEU A 67 11.77 -11.76 12.92
N ASP A 68 13.05 -11.95 13.15
CA ASP A 68 14.09 -11.48 12.24
C ASP A 68 14.23 -12.47 11.07
N LEU A 69 13.81 -12.02 9.87
CA LEU A 69 13.86 -12.85 8.66
C LEU A 69 15.29 -13.10 8.16
N THR A 70 16.28 -12.37 8.67
CA THR A 70 17.70 -12.54 8.32
C THR A 70 18.42 -13.50 9.27
N SER A 71 17.81 -13.83 10.42
CA SER A 71 18.39 -14.72 11.41
C SER A 71 18.64 -16.13 10.90
N ALA A 72 19.70 -16.79 11.39
CA ALA A 72 20.04 -18.16 11.02
C ALA A 72 18.97 -19.19 11.42
N ASP A 73 18.30 -18.96 12.55
CA ASP A 73 17.25 -19.83 13.12
C ASP A 73 15.86 -19.64 12.48
N LEU A 74 15.73 -18.84 11.42
CA LEU A 74 14.44 -18.55 10.79
C LEU A 74 13.60 -19.80 10.49
N SER A 75 14.22 -20.87 9.96
CA SER A 75 13.51 -22.11 9.60
C SER A 75 12.93 -22.83 10.83
N GLU A 76 13.63 -22.77 11.96
CA GLU A 76 13.16 -23.33 13.23
C GLU A 76 11.97 -22.53 13.76
N ARG A 77 12.11 -21.21 13.79
CA ARG A 77 11.05 -20.28 14.19
C ARG A 77 9.79 -20.44 13.35
N LEU A 78 9.92 -20.54 12.03
CA LEU A 78 8.80 -20.80 11.13
C LEU A 78 8.14 -22.17 11.41
N SER A 79 8.93 -23.17 11.77
CA SER A 79 8.41 -24.51 12.10
C SER A 79 7.66 -24.52 13.43
N GLU A 80 8.07 -23.73 14.41
CA GLU A 80 7.33 -23.50 15.66
C GLU A 80 5.99 -22.79 15.39
N ILE A 81 5.98 -21.77 14.52
CA ILE A 81 4.78 -21.05 14.12
C ILE A 81 3.85 -21.98 13.34
N ASN A 82 4.39 -22.81 12.46
CA ASN A 82 3.68 -23.78 11.62
C ASN A 82 2.50 -23.17 10.85
N ALA A 83 2.78 -22.11 10.05
CA ALA A 83 1.79 -21.39 9.27
C ALA A 83 1.36 -22.18 8.01
N ASP A 84 0.06 -22.14 7.68
CA ASP A 84 -0.49 -22.62 6.40
C ASP A 84 -0.35 -21.56 5.30
N VAL A 85 -0.28 -20.28 5.69
CA VAL A 85 -0.07 -19.14 4.78
C VAL A 85 0.91 -18.15 5.41
N ILE A 86 1.82 -17.62 4.61
CA ILE A 86 2.70 -16.52 4.98
C ILE A 86 2.41 -15.31 4.08
N ILE A 87 2.10 -14.15 4.70
CA ILE A 87 2.04 -12.85 4.03
C ILE A 87 3.31 -12.09 4.39
N ASN A 88 4.26 -12.01 3.46
CA ASN A 88 5.50 -11.30 3.68
C ASN A 88 5.39 -9.83 3.31
N CYS A 89 5.14 -8.97 4.32
CA CYS A 89 5.14 -7.52 4.22
C CYS A 89 6.47 -6.89 4.69
N ALA A 90 7.41 -7.69 5.18
CA ALA A 90 8.71 -7.20 5.62
C ALA A 90 9.59 -6.90 4.41
N ALA A 91 10.23 -5.74 4.42
CA ALA A 91 11.18 -5.31 3.41
C ALA A 91 12.10 -4.20 3.93
N TYR A 92 13.28 -4.12 3.36
CA TYR A 92 14.17 -2.97 3.49
C TYR A 92 13.67 -1.88 2.54
N ASN A 93 12.95 -0.87 3.04
CA ASN A 93 12.25 0.14 2.23
C ASN A 93 12.98 1.49 2.16
N ALA A 94 14.14 1.63 2.81
CA ALA A 94 14.91 2.86 2.80
C ALA A 94 15.72 2.98 1.50
N VAL A 95 15.07 3.43 0.42
CA VAL A 95 15.60 3.45 -0.94
C VAL A 95 16.96 4.15 -1.03
N ASP A 96 17.09 5.35 -0.43
CA ASP A 96 18.36 6.09 -0.45
C ASP A 96 19.46 5.41 0.42
N ALA A 97 19.08 4.78 1.54
CA ALA A 97 20.02 4.07 2.38
C ALA A 97 20.51 2.75 1.76
N ALA A 98 19.71 2.12 0.91
CA ALA A 98 20.10 0.90 0.18
C ALA A 98 21.31 1.14 -0.74
N GLU A 99 21.52 2.37 -1.23
CA GLU A 99 22.71 2.72 -2.04
C GLU A 99 24.02 2.65 -1.24
N GLN A 100 23.92 2.69 0.09
CA GLN A 100 25.08 2.61 0.99
C GLN A 100 25.16 1.27 1.74
N ASP A 101 24.04 0.55 1.84
CA ASP A 101 23.94 -0.74 2.53
C ASP A 101 23.22 -1.78 1.68
N MET A 102 23.83 -2.12 0.56
CA MET A 102 23.34 -3.16 -0.36
C MET A 102 23.25 -4.52 0.34
N ALA A 103 24.14 -4.81 1.28
CA ALA A 103 24.16 -6.09 1.98
C ALA A 103 22.89 -6.29 2.81
N ALA A 104 22.50 -5.30 3.62
CA ALA A 104 21.25 -5.37 4.38
C ALA A 104 20.02 -5.39 3.47
N ALA A 105 20.03 -4.61 2.36
CA ALA A 105 18.95 -4.66 1.38
C ALA A 105 18.82 -6.04 0.74
N MET A 106 19.91 -6.68 0.33
CA MET A 106 19.91 -8.04 -0.23
C MET A 106 19.49 -9.10 0.78
N ALA A 107 19.98 -9.03 2.01
CA ALA A 107 19.63 -9.98 3.05
C ALA A 107 18.10 -10.00 3.31
N LEU A 108 17.48 -8.81 3.44
CA LEU A 108 16.06 -8.72 3.76
C LEU A 108 15.12 -8.79 2.54
N ASN A 109 15.54 -8.24 1.39
CA ASN A 109 14.70 -8.18 0.19
C ASN A 109 14.88 -9.36 -0.77
N ALA A 110 15.99 -10.10 -0.70
CA ALA A 110 16.26 -11.23 -1.60
C ALA A 110 16.45 -12.56 -0.87
N GLU A 111 17.36 -12.64 0.11
CA GLU A 111 17.67 -13.90 0.78
C GLU A 111 16.55 -14.36 1.72
N ALA A 112 15.98 -13.45 2.50
CA ALA A 112 14.88 -13.77 3.39
C ALA A 112 13.62 -14.26 2.62
N PRO A 113 13.14 -13.63 1.54
CA PRO A 113 12.06 -14.16 0.71
C PRO A 113 12.35 -15.55 0.10
N GLU A 114 13.59 -15.81 -0.35
CA GLU A 114 14.00 -17.14 -0.83
C GLU A 114 13.87 -18.20 0.27
N ARG A 115 14.34 -17.90 1.49
CA ARG A 115 14.23 -18.81 2.65
C ARG A 115 12.78 -19.07 3.03
N LEU A 116 11.91 -18.04 3.02
CA LEU A 116 10.48 -18.21 3.21
C LEU A 116 9.86 -19.11 2.14
N ALA A 117 10.25 -18.91 0.86
CA ALA A 117 9.76 -19.71 -0.25
C ALA A 117 10.15 -21.19 -0.16
N ILE A 118 11.40 -21.47 0.19
CA ILE A 118 11.89 -22.84 0.43
C ILE A 118 11.08 -23.51 1.55
N TRP A 119 10.93 -22.84 2.68
CA TRP A 119 10.16 -23.36 3.81
C TRP A 119 8.70 -23.62 3.44
N CYS A 120 8.04 -22.66 2.78
CA CYS A 120 6.65 -22.79 2.34
C CYS A 120 6.47 -23.99 1.39
N ARG A 121 7.36 -24.14 0.40
CA ARG A 121 7.32 -25.27 -0.54
C ARG A 121 7.44 -26.63 0.17
N GLN A 122 8.35 -26.74 1.14
CA GLN A 122 8.57 -27.97 1.90
C GLN A 122 7.35 -28.36 2.77
N ARG A 123 6.58 -27.36 3.24
CA ARG A 123 5.44 -27.54 4.14
C ARG A 123 4.09 -27.51 3.43
N GLY A 124 4.06 -27.21 2.12
CA GLY A 124 2.82 -27.00 1.38
C GLY A 124 2.07 -25.73 1.83
N ALA A 125 2.78 -24.78 2.45
CA ALA A 125 2.22 -23.49 2.83
C ALA A 125 2.18 -22.53 1.64
N TRP A 126 1.18 -21.65 1.58
CA TRP A 126 1.11 -20.63 0.56
C TRP A 126 1.90 -19.38 0.97
N LEU A 127 2.65 -18.80 0.02
CA LEU A 127 3.42 -17.57 0.22
C LEU A 127 2.88 -16.45 -0.65
N ILE A 128 2.50 -15.34 -0.02
CA ILE A 128 2.22 -14.06 -0.66
C ILE A 128 3.37 -13.10 -0.31
N HIS A 129 4.08 -12.59 -1.31
CA HIS A 129 5.20 -11.66 -1.12
C HIS A 129 4.91 -10.32 -1.78
N ILE A 130 5.18 -9.22 -1.08
CA ILE A 130 4.97 -7.87 -1.58
C ILE A 130 6.27 -7.34 -2.21
N SER A 131 6.19 -6.99 -3.48
CA SER A 131 7.26 -6.36 -4.23
C SER A 131 6.92 -4.91 -4.63
N SER A 132 7.69 -4.32 -5.52
CA SER A 132 7.65 -2.89 -5.83
C SER A 132 7.75 -2.62 -7.33
N ASP A 133 7.20 -1.48 -7.75
CA ASP A 133 7.41 -0.85 -9.05
C ASP A 133 8.88 -0.46 -9.34
N TYR A 134 9.73 -0.37 -8.31
CA TYR A 134 11.16 -0.09 -8.44
C TYR A 134 11.97 -1.21 -9.14
N VAL A 135 11.37 -2.37 -9.41
CA VAL A 135 11.97 -3.41 -10.25
C VAL A 135 12.05 -2.96 -11.72
N PHE A 136 11.27 -1.95 -12.11
CA PHE A 136 11.33 -1.33 -13.41
C PHE A 136 12.31 -0.16 -13.40
N GLY A 137 12.97 0.05 -14.55
CA GLY A 137 13.83 1.20 -14.79
C GLY A 137 13.20 2.19 -15.75
N ASN A 138 14.00 2.74 -16.65
CA ASN A 138 13.55 3.61 -17.72
C ASN A 138 13.02 2.80 -18.92
N VAL A 139 11.98 2.00 -18.72
CA VAL A 139 11.40 1.09 -19.73
C VAL A 139 11.09 1.79 -21.05
N PHE A 140 10.76 3.08 -21.00
CA PHE A 140 10.43 3.88 -22.17
C PHE A 140 11.58 4.79 -22.65
N GLY A 141 12.78 4.65 -22.06
CA GLY A 141 14.01 5.37 -22.49
C GLY A 141 13.84 6.89 -22.58
N ASN A 142 14.52 7.52 -23.55
CA ASN A 142 14.49 8.96 -23.77
C ASN A 142 13.15 9.51 -24.33
N VAL A 143 12.16 8.67 -24.61
CA VAL A 143 10.84 9.12 -25.07
C VAL A 143 10.20 10.02 -24.02
N PHE A 144 10.42 9.72 -22.73
CA PHE A 144 9.94 10.56 -21.61
C PHE A 144 10.65 11.91 -21.55
N GLY A 145 11.97 11.96 -21.66
CA GLY A 145 12.73 13.21 -21.62
C GLY A 145 12.31 14.20 -22.70
N ASN A 146 11.99 13.70 -23.90
CA ASN A 146 11.57 14.54 -25.02
C ASN A 146 10.09 14.97 -24.94
N VAL A 147 9.19 14.13 -24.49
CA VAL A 147 7.78 14.48 -24.35
C VAL A 147 7.56 15.41 -23.16
N PHE A 148 8.18 15.12 -22.02
CA PHE A 148 8.05 15.96 -20.83
C PHE A 148 8.90 17.23 -20.91
N GLY A 149 10.11 17.18 -21.42
CA GLY A 149 10.95 18.36 -21.61
C GLY A 149 10.34 19.40 -22.57
N ASN A 150 9.64 18.96 -23.62
CA ASN A 150 8.97 19.85 -24.57
C ASN A 150 7.57 20.30 -24.11
N VAL A 151 6.83 19.48 -23.36
CA VAL A 151 5.48 19.80 -22.87
C VAL A 151 5.52 20.55 -21.54
N PHE A 152 6.51 20.29 -20.70
CA PHE A 152 6.59 20.84 -19.35
C PHE A 152 7.77 21.82 -19.12
N GLY A 153 8.66 22.00 -20.10
CA GLY A 153 9.95 22.69 -19.90
C GLY A 153 9.90 24.21 -19.81
N LYS A 154 8.86 24.91 -20.27
CA LYS A 154 8.77 26.40 -20.22
C LYS A 154 7.44 26.97 -19.77
N ASP A 155 6.34 26.23 -19.79
CA ASP A 155 4.99 26.75 -19.54
C ASP A 155 4.24 26.03 -18.41
N LEU A 156 4.91 25.22 -17.59
CA LEU A 156 4.27 24.43 -16.54
C LEU A 156 3.51 25.29 -15.52
N GLY A 157 4.03 26.48 -15.19
CA GLY A 157 3.39 27.42 -14.26
C GLY A 157 2.09 28.03 -14.80
N ASN A 158 2.00 28.22 -16.12
CA ASN A 158 0.82 28.82 -16.76
C ASN A 158 -0.20 27.77 -17.23
N ALA A 159 0.25 26.57 -17.62
CA ALA A 159 -0.64 25.52 -18.11
C ALA A 159 -1.40 24.79 -16.99
N LEU A 160 -0.82 24.68 -15.79
CA LEU A 160 -1.41 23.95 -14.67
C LEU A 160 -2.18 24.82 -13.67
N GLY A 161 -2.02 26.13 -13.71
CA GLY A 161 -2.70 27.06 -12.79
C GLY A 161 -4.23 27.11 -12.94
N ASN A 162 -4.79 26.58 -14.05
CA ASN A 162 -6.23 26.63 -14.37
C ASN A 162 -6.83 25.27 -14.77
N VAL A 163 -6.14 24.16 -14.50
CA VAL A 163 -6.58 22.85 -15.01
C VAL A 163 -7.24 22.04 -13.89
N SER A 164 -8.57 22.01 -13.88
CA SER A 164 -9.35 21.07 -13.08
C SER A 164 -9.07 19.62 -13.54
N GLY A 165 -9.17 18.63 -12.62
CA GLY A 165 -8.71 17.24 -12.77
C GLY A 165 -8.91 16.53 -14.13
N ASN A 166 -9.93 16.89 -14.94
CA ASN A 166 -10.17 16.30 -16.25
C ASN A 166 -9.22 16.81 -17.35
N ALA A 167 -8.67 18.00 -17.22
CA ALA A 167 -7.77 18.56 -18.24
C ALA A 167 -6.32 18.07 -18.02
N ALA A 168 -5.91 17.76 -16.78
CA ALA A 168 -4.64 17.07 -16.51
C ALA A 168 -4.62 15.67 -17.15
N ALA A 169 -5.75 14.95 -17.16
CA ALA A 169 -5.90 13.66 -17.84
C ALA A 169 -5.73 13.80 -19.37
N ASN A 170 -6.20 14.89 -19.98
CA ASN A 170 -6.04 15.14 -21.41
C ASN A 170 -4.61 15.53 -21.82
N MET A 171 -3.82 16.13 -20.92
CA MET A 171 -2.39 16.38 -21.13
C MET A 171 -1.55 15.11 -21.11
N LEU A 172 -2.01 14.06 -20.43
CA LEU A 172 -1.42 12.72 -20.40
C LEU A 172 -1.79 11.86 -21.64
N GLY A 173 -2.54 12.42 -22.62
CA GLY A 173 -2.98 11.69 -23.81
C GLY A 173 -1.88 11.03 -24.65
N ASN A 174 -0.61 11.42 -24.45
CA ASN A 174 0.59 10.79 -24.99
C ASN A 174 1.42 10.08 -23.91
N ALA A 175 0.88 9.87 -22.69
CA ALA A 175 1.58 9.12 -21.66
C ALA A 175 1.76 7.67 -22.12
N PRO A 176 2.91 7.04 -21.81
CA PRO A 176 3.10 5.63 -22.09
C PRO A 176 2.04 4.81 -21.37
N ARG A 177 1.75 3.63 -21.92
CA ARG A 177 0.87 2.67 -21.25
C ARG A 177 1.44 2.27 -19.89
N ALA A 178 0.57 1.90 -18.97
CA ALA A 178 1.00 1.29 -17.72
C ALA A 178 1.79 0.00 -17.97
N LEU A 179 2.76 -0.27 -17.07
CA LEU A 179 3.66 -1.41 -17.15
C LEU A 179 2.92 -2.70 -16.76
N THR A 180 3.08 -3.72 -17.57
CA THR A 180 2.56 -5.07 -17.35
C THR A 180 3.61 -5.98 -16.74
N GLU A 181 3.21 -7.15 -16.26
CA GLU A 181 4.11 -8.16 -15.69
C GLU A 181 5.14 -8.70 -16.70
N SER A 182 4.85 -8.58 -18.00
CA SER A 182 5.75 -9.00 -19.10
C SER A 182 6.78 -7.95 -19.52
N ASP A 183 6.69 -6.73 -19.00
CA ASP A 183 7.68 -5.69 -19.30
C ASP A 183 9.03 -6.00 -18.64
N VAL A 184 10.11 -5.58 -19.30
CA VAL A 184 11.48 -5.87 -18.87
C VAL A 184 11.77 -5.15 -17.56
N CYS A 185 12.27 -5.89 -16.57
CA CYS A 185 12.70 -5.37 -15.29
C CYS A 185 14.18 -5.01 -15.34
N GLU A 186 14.48 -3.71 -15.30
CA GLU A 186 15.84 -3.15 -15.30
C GLU A 186 15.98 -2.08 -14.20
N PRO A 187 16.06 -2.50 -12.92
CA PRO A 187 16.03 -1.58 -11.80
C PRO A 187 17.21 -0.62 -11.79
N LEU A 188 16.94 0.67 -11.56
CA LEU A 188 17.95 1.73 -11.53
C LEU A 188 18.70 1.80 -10.20
N SER A 189 18.00 1.53 -9.08
CA SER A 189 18.52 1.64 -7.73
C SER A 189 18.91 0.28 -7.15
N LEU A 190 19.82 0.27 -6.18
CA LEU A 190 20.19 -0.95 -5.43
C LEU A 190 18.99 -1.53 -4.67
N TYR A 191 18.08 -0.68 -4.20
CA TYR A 191 16.79 -1.14 -3.65
C TYR A 191 15.99 -1.94 -4.69
N GLY A 192 15.78 -1.38 -5.89
CA GLY A 192 15.07 -2.07 -6.97
C GLY A 192 15.74 -3.38 -7.37
N GLN A 193 17.08 -3.40 -7.45
CA GLN A 193 17.85 -4.61 -7.72
C GLN A 193 17.65 -5.68 -6.64
N SER A 194 17.66 -5.30 -5.36
CA SER A 194 17.42 -6.23 -4.25
C SER A 194 16.00 -6.81 -4.30
N LYS A 195 14.99 -6.00 -4.64
CA LYS A 195 13.59 -6.47 -4.79
C LYS A 195 13.46 -7.44 -5.96
N LEU A 196 14.02 -7.13 -7.13
CA LEU A 196 14.00 -8.00 -8.30
C LEU A 196 14.72 -9.33 -8.04
N ALA A 197 15.89 -9.29 -7.41
CA ALA A 197 16.61 -10.50 -7.00
C ALA A 197 15.76 -11.37 -6.07
N GLY A 198 15.00 -10.75 -5.15
CA GLY A 198 14.07 -11.43 -4.26
C GLY A 198 12.95 -12.14 -5.00
N GLU A 199 12.29 -11.47 -5.95
CA GLU A 199 11.25 -12.07 -6.79
C GLU A 199 11.79 -13.31 -7.52
N GLN A 200 12.95 -13.17 -8.18
CA GLN A 200 13.56 -14.23 -8.97
C GLN A 200 13.94 -15.45 -8.12
N ARG A 201 14.60 -15.22 -6.98
CA ARG A 201 15.02 -16.28 -6.06
C ARG A 201 13.80 -16.99 -5.45
N LEU A 202 12.81 -16.21 -4.99
CA LEU A 202 11.58 -16.70 -4.39
C LEU A 202 10.79 -17.58 -5.37
N LEU A 203 10.53 -17.10 -6.59
CA LEU A 203 9.77 -17.85 -7.60
C LEU A 203 10.54 -19.08 -8.11
N LYS A 204 11.86 -19.02 -8.19
CA LYS A 204 12.71 -20.20 -8.49
C LYS A 204 12.60 -21.25 -7.38
N ALA A 205 12.61 -20.83 -6.12
CA ALA A 205 12.49 -21.72 -4.96
C ALA A 205 11.08 -22.29 -4.81
N ASN A 206 10.04 -21.47 -5.04
CA ASN A 206 8.63 -21.86 -4.92
C ASN A 206 7.79 -21.25 -6.05
N PRO A 207 7.65 -21.95 -7.20
CA PRO A 207 6.82 -21.45 -8.32
C PRO A 207 5.33 -21.29 -7.97
N GLY A 208 4.84 -21.90 -6.87
CA GLY A 208 3.47 -21.76 -6.38
C GLY A 208 3.23 -20.50 -5.52
N ALA A 209 4.26 -19.70 -5.26
CA ALA A 209 4.13 -18.46 -4.52
C ALA A 209 3.51 -17.34 -5.37
N LEU A 210 2.84 -16.41 -4.70
CA LEU A 210 2.29 -15.19 -5.29
C LEU A 210 3.19 -14.01 -4.94
N VAL A 211 3.68 -13.29 -5.95
CA VAL A 211 4.36 -12.02 -5.83
C VAL A 211 3.41 -10.90 -6.27
N LEU A 212 3.16 -9.92 -5.42
CA LEU A 212 2.37 -8.73 -5.73
C LEU A 212 3.30 -7.51 -5.79
N ARG A 213 3.56 -6.99 -7.00
CA ARG A 213 4.20 -5.68 -7.18
C ARG A 213 3.17 -4.59 -6.94
N THR A 214 3.53 -3.61 -6.13
CA THR A 214 2.71 -2.43 -5.87
C THR A 214 3.55 -1.17 -5.99
N SER A 215 2.90 0.01 -6.04
CA SER A 215 3.59 1.28 -6.21
C SER A 215 3.05 2.35 -5.26
N TRP A 216 3.91 3.25 -4.81
CA TRP A 216 3.59 4.46 -4.07
C TRP A 216 2.61 4.22 -2.91
N LEU A 217 2.90 3.19 -2.11
CA LEU A 217 2.00 2.74 -1.05
C LEU A 217 1.84 3.81 0.04
N TYR A 218 0.60 4.15 0.35
CA TYR A 218 0.24 5.07 1.42
C TYR A 218 -0.87 4.50 2.30
N SER A 219 -0.95 4.96 3.54
CA SER A 219 -1.97 4.54 4.50
C SER A 219 -2.13 5.60 5.61
N ARG A 220 -3.09 5.39 6.49
CA ARG A 220 -3.18 6.14 7.76
C ARG A 220 -2.11 5.70 8.78
N PHE A 221 -1.38 4.62 8.52
CA PHE A 221 -0.37 4.05 9.40
C PHE A 221 1.04 4.39 8.93
N GLY A 222 1.96 4.47 9.91
CA GLY A 222 3.38 4.66 9.65
C GLY A 222 3.72 6.00 9.00
N SER A 223 4.89 6.08 8.37
CA SER A 223 5.34 7.27 7.63
C SER A 223 5.16 7.05 6.12
N ASN A 224 4.51 7.98 5.43
CA ASN A 224 4.28 7.93 3.99
C ASN A 224 4.12 9.33 3.40
N PHE A 225 4.06 9.38 2.07
CA PHE A 225 3.98 10.64 1.33
C PHE A 225 2.73 11.46 1.69
N VAL A 226 1.54 10.83 1.78
CA VAL A 226 0.29 11.53 2.06
C VAL A 226 0.34 12.21 3.43
N LEU A 227 0.76 11.48 4.47
CA LEU A 227 0.86 12.04 5.82
C LEU A 227 1.93 13.13 5.91
N THR A 228 3.04 12.96 5.17
CA THR A 228 4.10 13.98 5.08
C THR A 228 3.58 15.24 4.40
N MET A 229 2.92 15.13 3.24
CA MET A 229 2.37 16.29 2.53
C MET A 229 1.28 16.98 3.35
N ARG A 230 0.39 16.20 3.98
CA ARG A 230 -0.63 16.73 4.87
C ARG A 230 -0.04 17.62 5.97
N ARG A 231 1.05 17.19 6.59
CA ARG A 231 1.76 17.98 7.60
C ARG A 231 2.44 19.22 6.97
N LEU A 232 3.18 19.04 5.89
CA LEU A 232 3.93 20.13 5.26
C LEU A 232 3.02 21.23 4.67
N LEU A 233 1.85 20.87 4.15
CA LEU A 233 0.84 21.82 3.66
C LEU A 233 0.30 22.74 4.77
N THR A 234 0.38 22.32 6.03
CA THR A 234 -0.01 23.17 7.18
C THR A 234 1.15 23.98 7.76
N GLU A 235 2.41 23.53 7.55
CA GLU A 235 3.58 24.13 8.18
C GLU A 235 4.35 25.09 7.25
N ARG A 236 4.19 24.96 5.92
CA ARG A 236 5.03 25.66 4.95
C ARG A 236 4.24 26.61 4.04
N PRO A 237 4.76 27.80 3.74
CA PRO A 237 4.14 28.72 2.78
C PRO A 237 4.33 28.26 1.32
N GLU A 238 5.36 27.42 1.06
CA GLU A 238 5.67 26.88 -0.26
C GLU A 238 6.23 25.46 -0.15
N LEU A 239 5.82 24.59 -1.08
CA LEU A 239 6.34 23.26 -1.28
C LEU A 239 6.81 23.09 -2.72
N LYS A 240 8.05 22.65 -2.90
CA LYS A 240 8.60 22.22 -4.18
C LYS A 240 8.45 20.72 -4.31
N VAL A 241 7.74 20.25 -5.34
CA VAL A 241 7.40 18.83 -5.49
C VAL A 241 7.74 18.34 -6.90
N VAL A 242 8.35 17.15 -6.97
CA VAL A 242 8.79 16.53 -8.23
C VAL A 242 7.61 16.29 -9.16
N ALA A 243 7.72 16.73 -10.41
CA ALA A 243 6.67 16.66 -11.42
C ALA A 243 7.00 15.69 -12.59
N ASP A 244 8.26 15.27 -12.73
CA ASP A 244 8.77 14.42 -13.81
C ASP A 244 8.93 12.94 -13.42
N GLN A 245 8.39 12.51 -12.29
CA GLN A 245 8.22 11.11 -11.93
C GLN A 245 6.74 10.76 -11.92
N ILE A 246 6.35 9.75 -12.69
CA ILE A 246 4.98 9.30 -12.87
C ILE A 246 4.82 7.89 -12.31
N GLY A 247 3.80 7.69 -11.49
CA GLY A 247 3.46 6.41 -10.90
C GLY A 247 1.98 6.32 -10.54
N THR A 248 1.62 5.29 -9.80
CA THR A 248 0.25 5.10 -9.31
C THR A 248 0.24 5.05 -7.79
N PRO A 249 -0.31 6.06 -7.10
CA PRO A 249 -0.53 5.97 -5.66
C PRO A 249 -1.48 4.83 -5.32
N THR A 250 -1.13 4.01 -4.34
CA THR A 250 -1.90 2.83 -3.95
C THR A 250 -2.19 2.84 -2.45
N TRP A 251 -3.46 2.73 -2.08
CA TRP A 251 -3.88 2.70 -0.69
C TRP A 251 -3.65 1.32 -0.08
N ALA A 252 -2.90 1.25 1.01
CA ALA A 252 -2.52 -0.01 1.64
C ALA A 252 -3.71 -0.82 2.16
N GLU A 253 -4.78 -0.14 2.63
CA GLU A 253 -6.00 -0.80 3.06
C GLU A 253 -6.76 -1.44 1.88
N ALA A 254 -6.67 -0.87 0.67
CA ALA A 254 -7.23 -1.49 -0.53
C ALA A 254 -6.46 -2.77 -0.91
N LEU A 255 -5.12 -2.72 -0.85
CA LEU A 255 -4.26 -3.90 -1.03
C LEU A 255 -4.51 -4.95 0.06
N ALA A 256 -4.68 -4.54 1.32
CA ALA A 256 -5.00 -5.44 2.41
C ALA A 256 -6.32 -6.18 2.17
N ARG A 257 -7.36 -5.49 1.72
CA ARG A 257 -8.65 -6.10 1.37
C ARG A 257 -8.54 -7.07 0.20
N LEU A 258 -7.75 -6.74 -0.82
CA LEU A 258 -7.41 -7.67 -1.90
C LEU A 258 -6.79 -8.97 -1.34
N ILE A 259 -5.75 -8.84 -0.52
CA ILE A 259 -5.05 -9.99 0.06
C ILE A 259 -6.02 -10.86 0.87
N TRP A 260 -6.91 -10.25 1.67
CA TRP A 260 -7.93 -11.00 2.40
C TRP A 260 -8.91 -11.74 1.48
N GLN A 261 -9.32 -11.14 0.36
CA GLN A 261 -10.15 -11.83 -0.64
C GLN A 261 -9.44 -13.04 -1.25
N LEU A 262 -8.15 -12.91 -1.57
CA LEU A 262 -7.33 -14.01 -2.07
C LEU A 262 -7.19 -15.14 -1.03
N LEU A 263 -7.05 -14.79 0.24
CA LEU A 263 -6.95 -15.74 1.34
C LEU A 263 -8.25 -16.51 1.59
N ILE A 264 -9.41 -15.85 1.51
CA ILE A 264 -10.72 -16.52 1.58
C ILE A 264 -10.81 -17.54 0.46
N TRP A 265 -10.42 -17.15 -0.75
CA TRP A 265 -10.45 -18.06 -1.88
C TRP A 265 -9.52 -19.25 -1.71
N PHE A 266 -8.28 -19.03 -1.27
CA PHE A 266 -7.33 -20.08 -0.94
C PHE A 266 -7.89 -21.04 0.13
N HIS A 267 -8.49 -20.51 1.19
CA HIS A 267 -9.06 -21.29 2.27
C HIS A 267 -10.21 -22.21 1.79
N LEU A 268 -11.08 -21.69 0.90
CA LEU A 268 -12.24 -22.41 0.38
C LEU A 268 -11.90 -23.39 -0.77
N LYS A 269 -10.80 -23.15 -1.49
CA LYS A 269 -10.38 -23.91 -2.67
C LYS A 269 -8.86 -24.02 -2.78
N PRO A 270 -8.20 -24.69 -1.82
CA PRO A 270 -6.73 -24.76 -1.79
C PRO A 270 -6.14 -25.43 -3.04
N GLU A 271 -6.89 -26.33 -3.69
CA GLU A 271 -6.47 -26.99 -4.93
C GLU A 271 -6.37 -26.03 -6.13
N LYS A 272 -6.92 -24.83 -6.04
CA LYS A 272 -6.90 -23.80 -7.08
C LYS A 272 -5.90 -22.66 -6.82
N SER A 273 -5.09 -22.76 -5.76
CA SER A 273 -4.04 -21.77 -5.47
C SER A 273 -3.05 -21.58 -6.62
N ALA A 274 -2.86 -22.63 -7.45
CA ALA A 274 -2.02 -22.57 -8.64
C ALA A 274 -2.45 -21.51 -9.68
N VAL A 275 -3.71 -21.08 -9.67
CA VAL A 275 -4.21 -20.00 -10.57
C VAL A 275 -3.64 -18.63 -10.21
N LEU A 276 -3.24 -18.45 -8.94
CA LEU A 276 -2.63 -17.21 -8.43
C LEU A 276 -1.19 -17.46 -7.98
N SER A 277 -0.39 -18.04 -8.85
CA SER A 277 1.04 -18.20 -8.67
C SER A 277 1.81 -17.34 -9.66
N GLY A 278 3.03 -16.99 -9.32
CA GLY A 278 3.85 -16.10 -10.12
C GLY A 278 3.73 -14.63 -9.72
N CYS A 279 4.02 -13.73 -10.66
CA CYS A 279 4.04 -12.29 -10.41
C CYS A 279 2.79 -11.63 -10.99
N PHE A 280 2.16 -10.77 -10.18
CA PHE A 280 1.04 -9.92 -10.58
C PHE A 280 1.26 -8.50 -10.08
N HIS A 281 0.64 -7.54 -10.77
CA HIS A 281 0.61 -6.16 -10.35
C HIS A 281 -0.68 -5.84 -9.59
N TYR A 282 -0.54 -5.06 -8.52
CA TYR A 282 -1.66 -4.40 -7.88
C TYR A 282 -1.36 -2.94 -7.59
N ALA A 283 -2.07 -2.07 -8.28
CA ALA A 283 -2.10 -0.63 -8.06
C ALA A 283 -3.53 -0.10 -8.24
N ALA A 284 -3.80 1.08 -7.73
CA ALA A 284 -5.06 1.77 -8.03
C ALA A 284 -5.17 2.07 -9.54
N THR A 285 -6.34 2.48 -9.99
CA THR A 285 -6.52 2.87 -11.40
C THR A 285 -6.07 4.31 -11.62
N GLY A 286 -5.40 4.58 -12.74
CA GLY A 286 -4.89 5.89 -13.12
C GLY A 286 -3.43 6.10 -12.73
N GLN A 287 -2.89 7.26 -13.07
CA GLN A 287 -1.50 7.61 -12.85
C GLN A 287 -1.35 9.11 -12.61
N CYS A 288 -0.32 9.53 -11.90
CA CYS A 288 -0.02 10.94 -11.67
C CYS A 288 1.46 11.15 -11.33
N SER A 289 1.90 12.42 -11.33
CA SER A 289 3.18 12.80 -10.73
C SER A 289 3.04 13.01 -9.22
N TRP A 290 4.17 13.06 -8.50
CA TRP A 290 4.17 13.48 -7.09
C TRP A 290 3.57 14.87 -6.91
N TYR A 291 3.79 15.78 -7.87
CA TYR A 291 3.20 17.11 -7.87
C TYR A 291 1.68 17.06 -7.94
N LEU A 292 1.10 16.35 -8.92
CA LEU A 292 -0.36 16.17 -9.05
C LEU A 292 -0.95 15.45 -7.84
N PHE A 293 -0.24 14.47 -7.29
CA PHE A 293 -0.67 13.79 -6.07
C PHE A 293 -0.75 14.76 -4.89
N THR A 294 0.23 15.67 -4.74
CA THR A 294 0.22 16.70 -3.68
C THR A 294 -0.93 17.69 -3.87
N GLN A 295 -1.23 18.09 -5.10
CA GLN A 295 -2.38 18.97 -5.38
C GLN A 295 -3.70 18.31 -4.98
N GLU A 296 -3.90 17.06 -5.35
CA GLU A 296 -5.10 16.30 -4.96
C GLU A 296 -5.22 16.14 -3.44
N ILE A 297 -4.11 15.86 -2.75
CA ILE A 297 -4.09 15.80 -1.27
C ILE A 297 -4.57 17.13 -0.68
N ALA A 298 -4.06 18.27 -1.18
CA ALA A 298 -4.45 19.60 -0.72
C ALA A 298 -5.94 19.87 -1.00
N GLU A 299 -6.42 19.52 -2.19
CA GLU A 299 -7.82 19.72 -2.59
C GLU A 299 -8.78 18.88 -1.72
N GLN A 300 -8.47 17.60 -1.49
CA GLN A 300 -9.30 16.72 -0.65
C GLN A 300 -9.35 17.19 0.81
N ILE A 301 -8.23 17.68 1.36
CA ILE A 301 -8.21 18.23 2.72
C ILE A 301 -9.06 19.53 2.78
N ALA A 302 -8.96 20.42 1.79
CA ALA A 302 -9.76 21.62 1.74
C ALA A 302 -11.27 21.31 1.66
N LYS A 303 -11.68 20.33 0.84
CA LYS A 303 -13.07 19.86 0.76
C LYS A 303 -13.60 19.37 2.11
N GLN A 304 -12.79 18.62 2.87
CA GLN A 304 -13.17 18.14 4.18
C GLN A 304 -13.36 19.28 5.19
N GLN A 305 -12.48 20.28 5.16
CA GLN A 305 -12.57 21.45 6.02
C GLN A 305 -13.82 22.29 5.73
N CYS A 306 -14.17 22.46 4.46
CA CYS A 306 -15.40 23.15 4.06
C CYS A 306 -16.65 22.41 4.54
N ASN A 307 -16.67 21.08 4.48
CA ASN A 307 -17.82 20.26 4.89
C ASN A 307 -17.95 20.14 6.41
N SER A 308 -16.90 20.36 7.18
CA SER A 308 -16.89 20.30 8.64
C SER A 308 -17.09 21.69 9.29
N ALA A 309 -17.14 22.78 8.53
CA ALA A 309 -17.47 24.10 9.05
C ALA A 309 -18.94 24.10 9.53
N PRO A 310 -19.25 24.48 10.78
CA PRO A 310 -20.62 24.54 11.25
C PRO A 310 -21.37 25.57 10.40
N SER A 311 -22.52 25.15 9.83
CA SER A 311 -23.45 26.08 9.20
C SER A 311 -23.81 27.16 10.24
N SER A 312 -23.44 28.39 9.96
CA SER A 312 -23.73 29.54 10.82
C SER A 312 -25.22 29.85 10.83
N GLN A 313 -26.01 29.08 11.58
CA GLN A 313 -27.35 29.43 12.02
C GLN A 313 -27.68 28.58 13.25
N ALA A 314 -27.33 29.08 14.43
CA ALA A 314 -28.05 29.06 15.69
C ALA A 314 -27.12 29.49 16.82
N ALA A 315 -27.14 30.77 17.14
CA ALA A 315 -26.65 31.24 18.42
C ALA A 315 -27.64 30.75 19.50
N VAL A 316 -27.24 29.79 20.33
CA VAL A 316 -27.90 29.42 21.57
C VAL A 316 -26.95 29.78 22.72
N PRO A 317 -27.47 30.42 23.83
CA PRO A 317 -26.60 31.00 24.86
C PRO A 317 -25.94 29.94 25.73
N LEU A 318 -24.71 30.27 26.16
CA LEU A 318 -23.93 29.52 27.14
C LEU A 318 -24.74 29.16 28.38
N GLN A 319 -24.80 27.87 28.73
CA GLN A 319 -24.97 27.43 30.10
C GLN A 319 -23.70 26.74 30.58
N THR A 320 -23.22 27.22 31.71
CA THR A 320 -22.06 26.78 32.47
C THR A 320 -22.19 25.36 32.94
N ALA A 321 -21.25 24.48 32.67
CA ALA A 321 -21.07 23.20 33.34
C ALA A 321 -19.59 22.96 33.68
N SER A 322 -19.40 22.48 34.90
CA SER A 322 -18.14 22.25 35.62
C SER A 322 -17.26 21.14 35.01
N PRO A 323 -15.94 21.13 35.30
CA PRO A 323 -15.00 20.20 34.69
C PRO A 323 -14.86 18.92 35.50
N SER A 324 -15.13 17.78 34.93
CA SER A 324 -14.47 16.50 35.28
C SER A 324 -14.87 15.41 34.30
N GLN A 325 -13.94 15.01 33.45
CA GLN A 325 -13.63 13.61 33.09
C GLN A 325 -12.64 13.60 31.93
N ALA A 326 -11.51 12.94 32.16
CA ALA A 326 -10.47 12.74 31.17
C ALA A 326 -11.01 11.86 30.03
N THR A 327 -11.15 12.41 28.83
CA THR A 327 -11.51 11.69 27.61
C THR A 327 -10.27 11.29 26.85
N LEU A 328 -10.20 10.01 26.56
CA LEU A 328 -9.27 9.37 25.63
C LEU A 328 -9.21 10.12 24.30
N HIS A 329 -7.99 10.36 23.81
CA HIS A 329 -7.73 11.12 22.60
C HIS A 329 -8.37 10.47 21.37
N SER A 330 -9.46 11.04 20.90
CA SER A 330 -9.91 10.95 19.51
C SER A 330 -8.85 11.61 18.62
N PRO A 331 -8.51 11.09 17.41
CA PRO A 331 -7.55 11.76 16.54
C PRO A 331 -8.08 13.14 16.21
N ALA A 332 -7.35 14.16 16.65
CA ALA A 332 -7.70 15.55 16.46
C ALA A 332 -7.97 15.85 14.96
N ASN A 333 -9.04 16.60 14.69
CA ASN A 333 -9.28 17.16 13.35
C ASN A 333 -7.98 17.78 12.80
N PRO A 334 -7.65 17.51 11.53
CA PRO A 334 -6.43 18.06 10.94
C PRO A 334 -6.44 19.58 11.04
N ALA A 335 -5.29 20.14 11.44
CA ALA A 335 -5.10 21.58 11.41
C ALA A 335 -5.47 22.13 10.01
N PRO A 336 -6.09 23.32 9.91
CA PRO A 336 -6.45 23.88 8.62
C PRO A 336 -5.19 24.04 7.76
N ILE A 337 -5.32 23.77 6.45
CA ILE A 337 -4.27 24.08 5.47
C ILE A 337 -3.95 25.57 5.62
N THR A 338 -2.66 25.91 5.68
CA THR A 338 -2.25 27.32 5.65
C THR A 338 -2.87 27.96 4.40
N PRO A 339 -3.75 28.97 4.55
CA PRO A 339 -4.32 29.65 3.40
C PRO A 339 -3.18 30.16 2.52
N GLY A 340 -3.05 29.61 1.30
CA GLY A 340 -2.03 30.04 0.35
C GLY A 340 -0.72 29.26 0.31
N CYS A 341 -0.62 28.04 0.88
CA CYS A 341 0.55 27.20 0.61
C CYS A 341 0.70 26.97 -0.90
N ARG A 342 1.76 27.53 -1.49
CA ARG A 342 2.05 27.38 -2.92
C ARG A 342 2.75 26.05 -3.19
N ILE A 343 2.19 25.24 -4.06
CA ILE A 343 2.79 24.01 -4.53
C ILE A 343 3.46 24.29 -5.88
N THR A 344 4.78 24.21 -5.94
CA THR A 344 5.59 24.53 -7.13
C THR A 344 6.17 23.24 -7.70
N PRO A 345 5.92 22.93 -8.99
CA PRO A 345 6.52 21.78 -9.65
C PRO A 345 8.02 22.01 -9.88
N VAL A 346 8.82 20.96 -9.68
CA VAL A 346 10.25 20.92 -9.97
C VAL A 346 10.61 19.60 -10.65
N SER A 347 11.71 19.60 -11.40
CA SER A 347 12.27 18.35 -11.91
C SER A 347 12.99 17.56 -10.81
N THR A 348 13.22 16.27 -11.06
CA THR A 348 14.04 15.42 -10.19
C THR A 348 15.45 16.00 -9.98
N ALA A 349 16.04 16.57 -11.05
CA ALA A 349 17.37 17.18 -10.99
C ALA A 349 17.37 18.44 -10.10
N GLU A 350 16.41 19.35 -10.27
CA GLU A 350 16.25 20.54 -9.44
C GLU A 350 16.00 20.17 -7.96
N TYR A 351 15.16 19.18 -7.72
CA TYR A 351 14.89 18.69 -6.36
C TYR A 351 16.12 18.09 -5.70
N GLY A 352 16.91 17.30 -6.45
CA GLY A 352 18.18 16.74 -5.99
C GLY A 352 19.19 17.83 -5.60
N ALA A 353 19.28 18.89 -6.40
CA ALA A 353 20.14 20.06 -6.09
C ALA A 353 19.72 20.78 -4.80
N LEU A 354 18.41 20.85 -4.50
CA LEU A 354 17.90 21.45 -3.26
C LEU A 354 18.25 20.65 -2.01
N LEU A 355 18.31 19.31 -2.11
CA LEU A 355 18.56 18.45 -0.96
C LEU A 355 20.03 18.39 -0.54
N ASN A 356 20.95 18.84 -1.40
CA ASN A 356 22.40 18.81 -1.16
C ASN A 356 22.93 17.44 -0.66
N ARG A 357 22.31 16.35 -1.15
CA ARG A 357 22.70 14.97 -0.85
C ARG A 357 22.44 14.06 -2.04
N ALA A 358 23.24 13.02 -2.18
CA ALA A 358 23.00 11.97 -3.15
C ALA A 358 21.65 11.27 -2.86
N GLN A 359 20.90 11.04 -3.91
CA GLN A 359 19.66 10.27 -3.86
C GLN A 359 19.81 9.04 -4.75
N ALA A 360 19.16 7.95 -4.37
CA ALA A 360 19.02 6.79 -5.23
C ALA A 360 18.31 7.19 -6.52
N PRO A 361 18.71 6.64 -7.66
CA PRO A 361 18.00 6.86 -8.92
C PRO A 361 16.58 6.29 -8.83
N ARG A 362 15.60 7.03 -9.33
CA ARG A 362 14.19 6.66 -9.33
C ARG A 362 13.66 6.54 -10.75
N PRO A 363 12.74 5.59 -11.03
CA PRO A 363 12.10 5.51 -12.33
C PRO A 363 11.36 6.81 -12.66
N ALA A 364 11.55 7.33 -13.88
CA ALA A 364 10.75 8.45 -14.36
C ALA A 364 9.29 8.04 -14.60
N TYR A 365 9.07 6.74 -14.89
CA TYR A 365 7.74 6.16 -15.07
C TYR A 365 7.66 4.77 -14.46
N SER A 366 6.69 4.56 -13.56
CA SER A 366 6.48 3.29 -12.88
C SER A 366 5.00 2.94 -12.66
N ALA A 367 4.08 3.52 -13.45
CA ALA A 367 2.66 3.19 -13.34
C ALA A 367 2.41 1.73 -13.73
N LEU A 368 1.70 0.98 -12.88
CA LEU A 368 1.46 -0.45 -13.04
C LEU A 368 0.07 -0.73 -13.61
N ASP A 369 -0.01 -1.68 -14.54
CA ASP A 369 -1.28 -2.26 -15.03
C ASP A 369 -1.65 -3.47 -14.15
N SER A 370 -2.86 -3.46 -13.61
CA SER A 370 -3.39 -4.54 -12.78
C SER A 370 -4.39 -5.44 -13.52
N SER A 371 -4.46 -5.38 -14.84
CA SER A 371 -5.44 -6.11 -15.64
C SER A 371 -5.30 -7.62 -15.50
N ALA A 372 -4.06 -8.15 -15.51
CA ALA A 372 -3.82 -9.58 -15.35
C ALA A 372 -4.37 -10.14 -14.04
N LEU A 373 -4.19 -9.41 -12.92
CA LEU A 373 -4.76 -9.80 -11.63
C LEU A 373 -6.29 -9.69 -11.61
N LYS A 374 -6.86 -8.63 -12.23
CA LYS A 374 -8.32 -8.48 -12.36
C LYS A 374 -8.93 -9.65 -13.12
N ASP A 375 -8.32 -10.04 -14.25
CA ASP A 375 -8.79 -11.14 -15.09
C ASP A 375 -8.68 -12.49 -14.37
N ALA A 376 -7.57 -12.73 -13.67
CA ALA A 376 -7.41 -13.92 -12.84
C ALA A 376 -8.47 -13.99 -11.73
N MET A 377 -8.80 -12.88 -11.08
CA MET A 377 -9.86 -12.81 -10.08
C MET A 377 -11.27 -12.90 -10.70
N ALA A 378 -11.48 -12.37 -11.90
CA ALA A 378 -12.76 -12.47 -12.61
C ALA A 378 -13.08 -13.90 -13.05
N ALA A 379 -12.08 -14.71 -13.33
CA ALA A 379 -12.20 -16.13 -13.60
C ALA A 379 -12.60 -16.98 -12.38
N MET A 380 -12.58 -16.40 -11.17
CA MET A 380 -13.06 -17.06 -9.96
C MET A 380 -14.59 -17.26 -10.02
N PRO A 381 -15.12 -18.39 -9.51
CA PRO A 381 -16.56 -18.65 -9.51
C PRO A 381 -17.36 -17.53 -8.83
N SER A 382 -18.53 -17.23 -9.37
CA SER A 382 -19.40 -16.13 -8.89
C SER A 382 -19.82 -16.25 -7.41
N ALA A 383 -19.83 -17.47 -6.85
CA ALA A 383 -20.06 -17.71 -5.44
C ALA A 383 -19.09 -16.92 -4.53
N PHE A 384 -17.90 -16.57 -4.99
CA PHE A 384 -16.93 -15.77 -4.22
C PHE A 384 -17.18 -14.27 -4.33
N ARG A 385 -17.91 -13.81 -5.35
CA ARG A 385 -18.31 -12.39 -5.45
C ARG A 385 -19.36 -12.01 -4.42
N CYS A 386 -20.07 -12.99 -3.85
CA CYS A 386 -21.11 -12.77 -2.84
C CYS A 386 -20.56 -12.38 -1.46
N TYR A 387 -19.25 -12.58 -1.22
CA TYR A 387 -18.61 -12.20 0.05
C TYR A 387 -18.20 -10.71 0.13
N LEU A 388 -18.48 -9.95 -0.93
CA LEU A 388 -18.38 -8.50 -0.87
C LEU A 388 -19.74 -7.93 -0.46
N PRO A 389 -19.83 -7.03 0.54
CA PRO A 389 -21.04 -6.31 0.83
C PRO A 389 -21.57 -5.67 -0.45
N LYS A 390 -22.84 -5.98 -0.83
CA LYS A 390 -23.44 -5.51 -2.10
C LYS A 390 -23.48 -3.99 -2.22
N ASP A 391 -23.48 -3.30 -1.08
CA ASP A 391 -23.65 -1.86 -0.97
C ASP A 391 -22.34 -1.08 -0.77
N TYR A 392 -21.19 -1.76 -0.79
CA TYR A 392 -19.89 -1.11 -0.60
C TYR A 392 -19.08 -1.18 -1.91
N PRO A 393 -18.76 -0.04 -2.52
CA PRO A 393 -17.85 -0.05 -3.67
C PRO A 393 -16.54 -0.65 -3.19
N SER A 394 -16.14 -1.79 -3.78
CA SER A 394 -14.87 -2.41 -3.43
C SER A 394 -13.76 -1.39 -3.70
N PRO A 395 -13.06 -0.88 -2.69
CA PRO A 395 -12.00 0.13 -2.90
C PRO A 395 -10.81 -0.43 -3.67
N ILE A 396 -10.81 -1.74 -3.89
CA ILE A 396 -9.71 -2.47 -4.53
C ILE A 396 -9.43 -1.95 -5.93
N TRP A 397 -10.47 -1.68 -6.72
CA TRP A 397 -10.33 -1.28 -8.12
C TRP A 397 -10.71 0.18 -8.40
N LEU A 398 -10.76 1.02 -7.38
CA LEU A 398 -11.04 2.44 -7.53
C LEU A 398 -9.82 3.19 -8.10
N SER A 399 -10.07 4.39 -8.64
CA SER A 399 -9.01 5.32 -9.00
C SER A 399 -8.23 5.73 -7.74
N TRP A 400 -6.99 6.15 -7.93
CA TRP A 400 -6.16 6.61 -6.82
C TRP A 400 -6.76 7.82 -6.11
N GLN A 401 -7.47 8.71 -6.82
CA GLN A 401 -8.18 9.85 -6.21
C GLN A 401 -9.30 9.36 -5.29
N ALA A 402 -10.09 8.38 -5.73
CA ALA A 402 -11.17 7.83 -4.92
C ALA A 402 -10.64 7.06 -3.69
N GLN A 403 -9.53 6.33 -3.84
CA GLN A 403 -8.84 5.68 -2.72
C GLN A 403 -8.30 6.72 -1.72
N LEU A 404 -7.71 7.81 -2.20
CA LEU A 404 -7.24 8.91 -1.36
C LEU A 404 -8.39 9.56 -0.59
N ALA A 405 -9.51 9.85 -1.26
CA ALA A 405 -10.68 10.42 -0.62
C ALA A 405 -11.23 9.53 0.51
N LEU A 406 -11.29 8.21 0.29
CA LEU A 406 -11.70 7.23 1.30
C LEU A 406 -10.72 7.20 2.49
N MET A 407 -9.42 7.20 2.23
CA MET A 407 -8.41 7.22 3.29
C MET A 407 -8.52 8.49 4.14
N LEU A 408 -8.64 9.65 3.51
CA LEU A 408 -8.71 10.93 4.21
C LEU A 408 -10.04 11.12 4.97
N SER A 409 -11.16 10.60 4.46
CA SER A 409 -12.47 10.66 5.12
C SER A 409 -12.61 9.74 6.34
N GLY A 410 -11.62 8.88 6.58
CA GLY A 410 -11.69 7.90 7.67
C GLY A 410 -12.65 6.74 7.42
N LEU A 411 -13.34 6.67 6.25
CA LEU A 411 -14.29 5.61 5.90
C LEU A 411 -13.64 4.22 5.69
N GLY A 412 -12.35 4.09 5.95
CA GLY A 412 -11.60 2.84 5.87
C GLY A 412 -11.58 2.00 7.15
N ALA A 413 -12.14 2.46 8.26
CA ALA A 413 -12.23 1.70 9.49
C ALA A 413 -13.67 1.61 9.97
N PRO A 414 -14.18 0.43 10.34
CA PRO A 414 -15.31 0.37 11.26
C PRO A 414 -14.91 1.09 12.54
N SER A 415 -15.80 1.92 13.08
CA SER A 415 -15.71 2.36 14.46
C SER A 415 -15.55 1.12 15.33
N LEU A 416 -14.46 1.05 16.07
CA LEU A 416 -14.31 0.11 17.18
C LEU A 416 -15.15 0.67 18.32
N ASP A 417 -16.48 0.59 18.21
CA ASP A 417 -17.41 0.71 19.33
C ASP A 417 -17.73 -0.69 19.87
#